data_6e63cbdd5eabbfb1fe2c93bdc46d17b4
#
_entry.id   6e63cbdd5eabbfb1fe2c93bdc46d17b4
#
_cell.length_a   1.000
_cell.length_b   1.000
_cell.length_c   1.000
_cell.angle_alpha   90.00
_cell.angle_beta   90.00
_cell.angle_gamma   90.00
#
_symmetry.space_group_name_H-M   'P 1'
#
loop_
_entity.id
_entity.type
_entity.pdbx_description
1 polymer ?
#
loop_
_entity_poly.entity_id
_entity_poly.type
_entity_poly.pdbx_seq_one_letter_code
_entity_poly.pdbx_strand_id
1 'polypeptide(L)'
;SAYIPRQGEFLIDSLLYKGVKVGEKARLICHTQSEPVLESTSQVSFTNYIGELKSVTVERAGSVRALVKLEGVHKSPNGREWLPFVVRLYFYGGSEQVKMVHSFVYDGDQNKDFIRALGVRFDVPMREALYNRHVAFSCADGGVWSEPVQPLVGRRILTLDKTGNGESSLQQQQMEGKRIPSYEAFDEKNRALLDHWASWDSYRLSQLTADAFSIRKRANDNNPWIGTFSGTRSEGYAFAGDITGGMGLELHDFWQSYPSSIEISDAKTPVAALTAWIWSPDAEPMDLRHYDNV
;
A
#
# COMPACT_ATOMS: atom_id res chain seq x y z
N SER A 1 1.65 0.66 19.79
CA SER A 1 0.52 1.56 20.15
C SER A 1 -0.14 2.09 18.90
N ALA A 2 -1.46 2.34 18.94
CA ALA A 2 -2.25 2.98 17.90
C ALA A 2 -3.00 4.19 18.47
N TYR A 3 -3.00 5.29 17.73
CA TYR A 3 -3.75 6.50 18.06
C TYR A 3 -4.92 6.62 17.10
N ILE A 4 -6.15 6.67 17.62
CA ILE A 4 -7.39 6.73 16.86
C ILE A 4 -8.05 8.07 17.12
N PRO A 5 -8.24 8.93 16.09
CA PRO A 5 -8.94 10.20 16.24
C PRO A 5 -10.44 9.95 16.46
N ARG A 6 -11.14 10.91 17.05
CA ARG A 6 -12.59 10.80 17.29
C ARG A 6 -13.44 11.23 16.09
N GLN A 7 -12.86 11.97 15.17
CA GLN A 7 -13.53 12.52 13.97
C GLN A 7 -12.49 12.90 12.92
N GLY A 8 -12.91 13.17 11.68
CA GLY A 8 -12.07 13.64 10.58
C GLY A 8 -11.80 12.54 9.56
N GLU A 9 -10.76 12.69 8.75
CA GLU A 9 -10.47 11.81 7.60
C GLU A 9 -9.72 10.52 7.97
N PHE A 10 -9.13 10.46 9.16
CA PHE A 10 -8.25 9.34 9.51
C PHE A 10 -8.96 8.34 10.42
N LEU A 11 -8.90 7.06 10.04
CA LEU A 11 -9.30 5.93 10.89
C LEU A 11 -8.28 5.68 12.00
N ILE A 12 -7.00 5.84 11.66
CA ILE A 12 -5.85 5.75 12.58
C ILE A 12 -4.94 6.92 12.27
N ASP A 13 -4.63 7.73 13.26
CA ASP A 13 -3.70 8.84 13.15
C ASP A 13 -2.26 8.34 13.06
N SER A 14 -1.86 7.44 13.95
CA SER A 14 -0.52 6.89 13.95
C SER A 14 -0.44 5.50 14.59
N LEU A 15 0.49 4.70 14.05
CA LEU A 15 0.89 3.38 14.53
C LEU A 15 2.34 3.43 14.98
N LEU A 16 2.59 3.05 16.24
CA LEU A 16 3.94 3.00 16.79
C LEU A 16 4.31 1.56 17.18
N TYR A 17 5.47 1.13 16.73
CA TYR A 17 6.11 -0.10 17.14
C TYR A 17 7.37 0.23 17.95
N LYS A 18 7.43 -0.23 19.20
CA LYS A 18 8.54 0.07 20.14
C LYS A 18 8.92 1.56 20.20
N GLY A 19 7.91 2.44 20.14
CA GLY A 19 8.11 3.90 20.16
C GLY A 19 8.46 4.53 18.81
N VAL A 20 8.70 3.75 17.77
CA VAL A 20 8.97 4.23 16.42
C VAL A 20 7.67 4.26 15.62
N LYS A 21 7.35 5.39 14.97
CA LYS A 21 6.20 5.49 14.08
C LYS A 21 6.47 4.67 12.82
N VAL A 22 5.63 3.66 12.56
CA VAL A 22 5.75 2.74 11.43
C VAL A 22 4.66 2.94 10.39
N GLY A 23 3.56 3.60 10.76
CA GLY A 23 2.47 3.95 9.86
C GLY A 23 1.67 5.11 10.42
N GLU A 24 1.01 5.87 9.56
CA GLU A 24 0.16 7.00 9.98
C GLU A 24 -0.95 7.27 8.96
N LYS A 25 -1.92 8.11 9.36
CA LYS A 25 -2.95 8.69 8.51
C LYS A 25 -3.75 7.67 7.71
N ALA A 26 -4.10 6.53 8.35
CA ALA A 26 -4.95 5.53 7.72
C ALA A 26 -6.28 6.15 7.31
N ARG A 27 -6.67 6.00 6.03
CA ARG A 27 -7.91 6.57 5.51
C ARG A 27 -8.56 5.66 4.48
N LEU A 28 -9.89 5.68 4.43
CA LEU A 28 -10.63 5.07 3.34
C LEU A 28 -10.61 5.98 2.13
N ILE A 29 -10.45 5.38 0.97
CA ILE A 29 -10.49 6.07 -0.33
C ILE A 29 -11.42 5.32 -1.28
N CYS A 30 -12.23 6.08 -2.03
CA CYS A 30 -13.10 5.53 -3.05
C CYS A 30 -13.02 6.42 -4.28
N HIS A 31 -12.82 5.81 -5.45
CA HIS A 31 -12.82 6.49 -6.73
C HIS A 31 -14.01 5.99 -7.52
N THR A 32 -14.78 6.90 -8.12
CA THR A 32 -15.93 6.56 -8.97
C THR A 32 -15.78 7.15 -10.35
N GLN A 33 -16.52 6.57 -11.28
CA GLN A 33 -16.73 7.12 -12.62
C GLN A 33 -18.20 7.12 -12.98
N SER A 34 -18.61 8.01 -13.89
CA SER A 34 -20.01 8.21 -14.27
C SER A 34 -20.54 7.21 -15.28
N GLU A 35 -19.67 6.42 -15.89
CA GLU A 35 -20.03 5.45 -16.94
C GLU A 35 -19.40 4.08 -16.62
N PRO A 36 -20.05 2.97 -16.99
CA PRO A 36 -19.55 1.62 -16.67
C PRO A 36 -18.30 1.24 -17.49
N VAL A 37 -18.16 1.81 -18.68
CA VAL A 37 -17.07 1.52 -19.63
C VAL A 37 -16.45 2.82 -20.10
N LEU A 38 -15.12 2.85 -20.27
CA LEU A 38 -14.39 3.97 -20.88
C LEU A 38 -14.49 3.85 -22.41
N GLU A 39 -15.58 4.25 -23.00
CA GLU A 39 -15.71 4.34 -24.46
C GLU A 39 -15.11 5.66 -24.97
N SER A 40 -14.52 5.63 -26.17
CA SER A 40 -13.82 6.78 -26.76
C SER A 40 -14.71 8.00 -27.04
N THR A 41 -16.01 7.84 -27.00
CA THR A 41 -17.03 8.89 -27.30
C THR A 41 -17.70 9.45 -26.05
N SER A 42 -17.55 8.81 -24.89
CA SER A 42 -18.19 9.22 -23.64
C SER A 42 -17.34 10.23 -22.87
N GLN A 43 -17.94 11.31 -22.40
CA GLN A 43 -17.32 12.20 -21.42
C GLN A 43 -17.46 11.57 -20.04
N VAL A 44 -16.51 10.72 -19.66
CA VAL A 44 -16.50 10.09 -18.34
C VAL A 44 -15.98 11.09 -17.30
N SER A 45 -16.77 11.33 -16.27
CA SER A 45 -16.35 12.12 -15.12
C SER A 45 -15.87 11.22 -13.99
N PHE A 46 -14.81 11.64 -13.31
CA PHE A 46 -14.21 10.94 -12.19
C PHE A 46 -14.40 11.73 -10.91
N THR A 47 -14.74 11.06 -9.82
CA THR A 47 -14.86 11.68 -8.51
C THR A 47 -14.09 10.87 -7.48
N ASN A 48 -13.30 11.57 -6.65
CA ASN A 48 -12.56 10.97 -5.55
C ASN A 48 -13.27 11.28 -4.24
N TYR A 49 -13.42 10.27 -3.40
CA TYR A 49 -14.00 10.37 -2.08
C TYR A 49 -12.99 9.91 -1.03
N ILE A 50 -13.05 10.51 0.12
CA ILE A 50 -12.27 10.14 1.32
C ILE A 50 -13.25 9.83 2.43
N GLY A 51 -12.96 8.81 3.23
CA GLY A 51 -13.77 8.48 4.41
C GLY A 51 -13.74 9.61 5.43
N GLU A 52 -14.90 10.09 5.84
CA GLU A 52 -15.06 11.05 6.95
C GLU A 52 -15.66 10.34 8.15
N LEU A 53 -14.88 10.29 9.23
CA LEU A 53 -15.24 9.65 10.48
C LEU A 53 -16.26 10.50 11.24
N LYS A 54 -17.41 9.92 11.56
CA LYS A 54 -18.52 10.58 12.28
C LYS A 54 -18.58 10.15 13.74
N SER A 55 -18.29 8.88 14.04
CA SER A 55 -18.32 8.38 15.42
C SER A 55 -17.26 7.32 15.69
N VAL A 56 -16.80 7.25 16.95
CA VAL A 56 -15.87 6.24 17.45
C VAL A 56 -16.39 5.70 18.76
N THR A 57 -16.54 4.38 18.85
CA THR A 57 -17.01 3.68 20.03
C THR A 57 -16.03 2.58 20.44
N VAL A 58 -15.63 2.54 21.70
CA VAL A 58 -14.91 1.39 22.25
C VAL A 58 -15.94 0.33 22.65
N GLU A 59 -16.12 -0.68 21.78
CA GLU A 59 -17.08 -1.76 22.03
C GLU A 59 -16.58 -2.73 23.10
N ARG A 60 -15.25 -2.90 23.20
CA ARG A 60 -14.61 -3.71 24.25
C ARG A 60 -13.26 -3.12 24.64
N ALA A 61 -12.97 -3.15 25.95
CA ALA A 61 -11.68 -2.76 26.51
C ALA A 61 -11.26 -3.83 27.52
N GLY A 62 -10.52 -4.83 27.08
CA GLY A 62 -10.02 -5.94 27.92
C GLY A 62 -8.52 -6.14 27.75
N SER A 63 -7.88 -6.83 28.70
CA SER A 63 -6.44 -7.11 28.68
C SER A 63 -6.01 -8.03 27.54
N VAL A 64 -6.91 -8.92 27.09
CA VAL A 64 -6.66 -9.87 25.97
C VAL A 64 -7.01 -9.25 24.62
N ARG A 65 -8.12 -8.50 24.57
CA ARG A 65 -8.62 -7.90 23.32
C ARG A 65 -9.30 -6.57 23.57
N ALA A 66 -8.96 -5.56 22.77
CA ALA A 66 -9.73 -4.34 22.63
C ALA A 66 -10.38 -4.30 21.24
N LEU A 67 -11.59 -3.74 21.17
CA LEU A 67 -12.36 -3.57 19.93
C LEU A 67 -12.87 -2.13 19.86
N VAL A 68 -12.50 -1.45 18.78
CA VAL A 68 -12.94 -0.09 18.47
C VAL A 68 -13.75 -0.11 17.19
N LYS A 69 -14.98 0.43 17.25
CA LYS A 69 -15.86 0.62 16.09
C LYS A 69 -15.77 2.08 15.66
N LEU A 70 -15.58 2.29 14.36
CA LEU A 70 -15.56 3.58 13.68
C LEU A 70 -16.69 3.58 12.65
N GLU A 71 -17.46 4.67 12.61
CA GLU A 71 -18.57 4.82 11.67
C GLU A 71 -18.43 6.16 10.95
N GLY A 72 -18.75 6.18 9.66
CA GLY A 72 -18.61 7.36 8.84
C GLY A 72 -19.21 7.20 7.45
N VAL A 73 -18.89 8.13 6.58
CA VAL A 73 -19.34 8.17 5.18
C VAL A 73 -18.16 8.54 4.28
N HIS A 74 -18.24 8.20 3.01
CA HIS A 74 -17.29 8.73 2.03
C HIS A 74 -17.77 10.10 1.54
N LYS A 75 -16.87 11.06 1.50
CA LYS A 75 -17.16 12.45 1.16
C LYS A 75 -16.26 12.94 0.04
N SER A 76 -16.86 13.58 -0.96
CA SER A 76 -16.15 14.20 -2.07
C SER A 76 -15.79 15.65 -1.77
N PRO A 77 -14.85 16.28 -2.53
CA PRO A 77 -14.49 17.68 -2.37
C PRO A 77 -15.67 18.65 -2.55
N ASN A 78 -16.69 18.30 -3.32
CA ASN A 78 -17.90 19.11 -3.48
C ASN A 78 -18.95 18.92 -2.37
N GLY A 79 -18.61 18.12 -1.35
CA GLY A 79 -19.46 17.93 -0.17
C GLY A 79 -20.49 16.80 -0.28
N ARG A 80 -20.56 16.06 -1.39
CA ARG A 80 -21.44 14.89 -1.49
C ARG A 80 -20.96 13.79 -0.53
N GLU A 81 -21.88 13.30 0.29
CA GLU A 81 -21.66 12.17 1.21
C GLU A 81 -22.44 10.96 0.70
N TRP A 82 -21.82 9.78 0.72
CA TRP A 82 -22.42 8.50 0.35
C TRP A 82 -21.56 7.33 0.83
N LEU A 83 -21.97 6.10 0.53
CA LEU A 83 -21.25 4.87 0.84
C LEU A 83 -20.89 4.82 2.34
N PRO A 84 -21.92 4.85 3.25
CA PRO A 84 -21.66 4.79 4.67
C PRO A 84 -20.89 3.52 5.05
N PHE A 85 -19.95 3.65 6.00
CA PHE A 85 -19.08 2.56 6.38
C PHE A 85 -19.06 2.33 7.89
N VAL A 86 -18.72 1.10 8.25
CA VAL A 86 -18.35 0.67 9.59
C VAL A 86 -16.99 -0.01 9.52
N VAL A 87 -16.01 0.50 10.27
CA VAL A 87 -14.71 -0.14 10.44
C VAL A 87 -14.59 -0.62 11.88
N ARG A 88 -14.20 -1.89 12.07
CA ARG A 88 -13.87 -2.44 13.38
C ARG A 88 -12.39 -2.78 13.45
N LEU A 89 -11.71 -2.20 14.44
CA LEU A 89 -10.29 -2.44 14.72
C LEU A 89 -10.16 -3.36 15.93
N TYR A 90 -9.51 -4.49 15.72
CA TYR A 90 -9.25 -5.48 16.76
C TYR A 90 -7.78 -5.43 17.15
N PHE A 91 -7.54 -5.18 18.44
CA PHE A 91 -6.22 -5.20 19.05
C PHE A 91 -6.14 -6.38 20.02
N TYR A 92 -5.07 -7.15 19.92
CA TYR A 92 -4.85 -8.30 20.79
C TYR A 92 -3.64 -8.07 21.68
N GLY A 93 -3.76 -8.41 22.97
CA GLY A 93 -2.66 -8.32 23.91
C GLY A 93 -1.50 -9.22 23.48
N GLY A 94 -0.28 -8.65 23.43
CA GLY A 94 0.92 -9.36 23.01
C GLY A 94 1.09 -9.53 21.49
N SER A 95 0.15 -9.03 20.66
CA SER A 95 0.26 -9.05 19.20
C SER A 95 0.70 -7.71 18.65
N GLU A 96 1.49 -7.73 17.60
CA GLU A 96 1.90 -6.56 16.81
C GLU A 96 0.93 -6.29 15.65
N GLN A 97 -0.06 -7.16 15.46
CA GLN A 97 -1.04 -7.08 14.39
C GLN A 97 -2.30 -6.34 14.85
N VAL A 98 -2.87 -5.55 13.93
CA VAL A 98 -4.19 -4.94 14.07
C VAL A 98 -5.08 -5.53 12.97
N LYS A 99 -6.16 -6.24 13.37
CA LYS A 99 -7.15 -6.72 12.40
C LYS A 99 -8.15 -5.60 12.15
N MET A 100 -8.34 -5.25 10.88
CA MET A 100 -9.35 -4.31 10.41
C MET A 100 -10.45 -5.08 9.68
N VAL A 101 -11.70 -4.82 10.03
CA VAL A 101 -12.87 -5.30 9.29
C VAL A 101 -13.61 -4.08 8.77
N HIS A 102 -13.69 -3.93 7.46
CA HIS A 102 -14.40 -2.86 6.78
C HIS A 102 -15.72 -3.39 6.21
N SER A 103 -16.80 -2.70 6.51
CA SER A 103 -18.13 -2.93 5.94
C SER A 103 -18.67 -1.62 5.41
N PHE A 104 -19.36 -1.64 4.29
CA PHE A 104 -20.02 -0.48 3.71
C PHE A 104 -21.39 -0.85 3.16
N VAL A 105 -22.22 0.15 2.98
CA VAL A 105 -23.53 0.02 2.31
C VAL A 105 -23.49 0.84 1.04
N TYR A 106 -23.82 0.22 -0.08
CA TYR A 106 -23.99 0.95 -1.34
C TYR A 106 -25.35 1.64 -1.31
N ASP A 107 -25.35 2.96 -1.24
CA ASP A 107 -26.53 3.84 -1.23
C ASP A 107 -26.50 4.84 -2.38
N GLY A 108 -25.74 4.56 -3.44
CA GLY A 108 -25.60 5.37 -4.63
C GLY A 108 -26.65 5.10 -5.70
N ASP A 109 -26.56 5.86 -6.79
CA ASP A 109 -27.32 5.63 -8.02
C ASP A 109 -26.58 4.63 -8.91
N GLN A 110 -27.07 3.41 -9.04
CA GLN A 110 -26.47 2.34 -9.83
C GLN A 110 -26.21 2.70 -11.29
N ASN A 111 -26.88 3.72 -11.83
CA ASN A 111 -26.72 4.16 -13.21
C ASN A 111 -25.66 5.29 -13.37
N LYS A 112 -25.06 5.77 -12.26
CA LYS A 112 -24.13 6.91 -12.27
C LYS A 112 -22.92 6.72 -11.37
N ASP A 113 -23.01 5.88 -10.34
CA ASP A 113 -21.99 5.76 -9.31
C ASP A 113 -21.24 4.44 -9.43
N PHE A 114 -20.45 4.31 -10.50
CA PHE A 114 -19.62 3.12 -10.71
C PHE A 114 -18.35 3.22 -9.89
N ILE A 115 -18.14 2.31 -8.93
CA ILE A 115 -16.94 2.27 -8.09
C ILE A 115 -15.77 1.75 -8.94
N ARG A 116 -14.83 2.64 -9.26
CA ARG A 116 -13.62 2.31 -9.98
C ARG A 116 -12.53 1.71 -9.09
N ALA A 117 -12.43 2.20 -7.86
CA ALA A 117 -11.50 1.69 -6.86
C ALA A 117 -12.01 1.98 -5.45
N LEU A 118 -11.81 1.04 -4.54
CA LEU A 118 -12.16 1.18 -3.13
C LEU A 118 -11.04 0.57 -2.28
N GLY A 119 -10.55 1.29 -1.28
CA GLY A 119 -9.43 0.79 -0.49
C GLY A 119 -9.15 1.56 0.78
N VAL A 120 -8.10 1.10 1.47
CA VAL A 120 -7.53 1.72 2.68
C VAL A 120 -6.08 2.09 2.39
N ARG A 121 -5.73 3.35 2.60
CA ARG A 121 -4.37 3.88 2.41
C ARG A 121 -3.76 4.23 3.76
N PHE A 122 -2.49 3.87 3.93
CA PHE A 122 -1.62 4.26 5.03
C PHE A 122 -0.44 5.06 4.48
N ASP A 123 0.00 6.05 5.22
CA ASP A 123 1.26 6.74 5.00
C ASP A 123 2.34 6.03 5.85
N VAL A 124 3.47 5.66 5.22
CA VAL A 124 4.57 4.90 5.83
C VAL A 124 5.84 5.76 5.83
N PRO A 125 6.35 6.18 7.00
CA PRO A 125 7.58 6.98 7.07
C PRO A 125 8.80 6.20 6.55
N MET A 126 9.53 6.81 5.61
CA MET A 126 10.75 6.29 4.98
C MET A 126 11.93 7.20 5.35
N ARG A 127 12.76 6.79 6.32
CA ARG A 127 13.78 7.65 6.95
C ARG A 127 15.16 7.52 6.33
N GLU A 128 15.43 6.38 5.72
CA GLU A 128 16.75 6.02 5.21
C GLU A 128 16.94 6.44 3.74
N ALA A 129 18.18 6.37 3.27
CA ALA A 129 18.51 6.52 1.85
C ALA A 129 17.80 5.47 1.00
N LEU A 130 17.55 5.76 -0.30
CA LEU A 130 16.75 4.91 -1.19
C LEU A 130 17.24 3.46 -1.25
N TYR A 131 18.55 3.24 -1.18
CA TYR A 131 19.15 1.92 -1.19
C TYR A 131 19.00 1.15 0.13
N ASN A 132 18.55 1.78 1.21
CA ASN A 132 18.21 1.18 2.51
C ASN A 132 16.68 1.05 2.70
N ARG A 133 15.86 1.40 1.68
CA ARG A 133 14.41 1.22 1.69
C ARG A 133 14.04 -0.04 0.94
N HIS A 134 13.08 -0.80 1.45
CA HIS A 134 12.68 -2.08 0.89
C HIS A 134 11.17 -2.19 0.74
N VAL A 135 10.77 -2.90 -0.30
CA VAL A 135 9.40 -3.32 -0.53
C VAL A 135 9.35 -4.82 -0.69
N ALA A 136 8.25 -5.44 -0.28
CA ALA A 136 8.04 -6.86 -0.49
C ALA A 136 6.56 -7.15 -0.76
N PHE A 137 6.30 -8.23 -1.50
CA PHE A 137 4.96 -8.75 -1.78
C PHE A 137 4.96 -10.26 -1.67
N SER A 138 3.86 -10.82 -1.16
CA SER A 138 3.65 -12.27 -1.21
C SER A 138 3.45 -12.75 -2.64
N CYS A 139 4.00 -13.93 -2.90
CA CYS A 139 3.79 -14.69 -4.13
C CYS A 139 2.88 -15.89 -3.86
N ALA A 140 2.92 -16.89 -4.74
CA ALA A 140 2.29 -18.17 -4.53
C ALA A 140 3.07 -19.02 -3.52
N ASP A 141 2.38 -19.94 -2.83
CA ASP A 141 2.96 -20.98 -1.98
C ASP A 141 3.93 -20.46 -0.90
N GLY A 142 3.60 -19.33 -0.29
CA GLY A 142 4.42 -18.69 0.76
C GLY A 142 5.69 -18.02 0.26
N GLY A 143 5.89 -17.90 -1.06
CA GLY A 143 7.00 -17.17 -1.65
C GLY A 143 6.87 -15.66 -1.41
N VAL A 144 8.01 -14.98 -1.40
CA VAL A 144 8.09 -13.51 -1.25
C VAL A 144 8.97 -12.95 -2.36
N TRP A 145 8.42 -12.02 -3.12
CA TRP A 145 9.19 -11.13 -3.99
C TRP A 145 9.57 -9.87 -3.20
N SER A 146 10.83 -9.48 -3.20
CA SER A 146 11.28 -8.27 -2.53
C SER A 146 12.36 -7.56 -3.33
N GLU A 147 12.42 -6.24 -3.18
CA GLU A 147 13.41 -5.40 -3.86
C GLU A 147 13.70 -4.16 -3.02
N PRO A 148 14.97 -3.68 -2.99
CA PRO A 148 15.27 -2.34 -2.51
C PRO A 148 14.70 -1.28 -3.47
N VAL A 149 14.31 -0.12 -2.95
CA VAL A 149 13.80 1.01 -3.76
C VAL A 149 14.86 1.49 -4.77
N GLN A 150 16.14 1.41 -4.38
CA GLN A 150 17.27 1.60 -5.27
C GLN A 150 18.19 0.39 -5.20
N PRO A 151 18.05 -0.59 -6.12
CA PRO A 151 18.91 -1.75 -6.16
C PRO A 151 20.35 -1.38 -6.52
N LEU A 152 21.31 -1.86 -5.71
CA LEU A 152 22.73 -1.68 -5.97
C LEU A 152 23.25 -2.71 -7.01
N VAL A 153 22.55 -2.79 -8.14
CA VAL A 153 22.85 -3.70 -9.25
C VAL A 153 23.40 -2.89 -10.42
N GLY A 154 24.66 -3.08 -10.72
CA GLY A 154 25.30 -2.41 -11.84
C GLY A 154 26.49 -3.21 -12.38
N ARG A 155 27.06 -2.75 -13.49
CA ARG A 155 28.27 -3.37 -14.08
C ARG A 155 29.52 -3.21 -13.22
N ARG A 156 29.48 -2.33 -12.22
CA ARG A 156 30.55 -2.11 -11.25
C ARG A 156 30.08 -2.45 -9.87
N ILE A 157 30.88 -3.22 -9.14
CA ILE A 157 30.66 -3.51 -7.72
C ILE A 157 31.05 -2.26 -6.95
N LEU A 158 30.10 -1.72 -6.17
CA LEU A 158 30.39 -0.68 -5.20
C LEU A 158 31.11 -1.32 -4.01
N THR A 159 32.26 -0.81 -3.66
CA THR A 159 33.00 -1.18 -2.46
C THR A 159 33.34 0.09 -1.68
N LEU A 160 33.32 0.03 -0.35
CA LEU A 160 33.78 1.12 0.51
C LEU A 160 35.29 1.07 0.70
N ASP A 161 35.87 -0.10 0.63
CA ASP A 161 37.28 -0.29 0.89
C ASP A 161 38.11 -0.39 -0.40
N LYS A 162 39.23 0.36 -0.42
CA LYS A 162 40.21 0.30 -1.50
C LYS A 162 41.09 -0.95 -1.43
N THR A 163 41.03 -1.71 -0.32
CA THR A 163 41.94 -2.82 -0.06
C THR A 163 41.45 -4.16 -0.58
N GLY A 164 40.20 -4.29 -0.98
CA GLY A 164 39.64 -5.50 -1.62
C GLY A 164 39.68 -6.76 -0.71
N ASN A 165 39.83 -6.60 0.58
CA ASN A 165 39.91 -7.71 1.51
C ASN A 165 38.53 -8.23 1.94
N GLY A 166 38.01 -9.19 1.18
CA GLY A 166 37.16 -10.25 1.73
C GLY A 166 35.76 -9.89 2.24
N GLU A 167 35.32 -8.64 2.24
CA GLU A 167 33.95 -8.28 2.61
C GLU A 167 33.01 -8.52 1.45
N SER A 168 31.81 -9.04 1.78
CA SER A 168 30.73 -9.19 0.81
C SER A 168 30.43 -7.86 0.10
N SER A 169 30.18 -7.90 -1.20
CA SER A 169 29.84 -6.69 -1.97
C SER A 169 28.66 -5.97 -1.33
N LEU A 170 28.58 -4.64 -1.46
CA LEU A 170 27.43 -3.87 -0.95
C LEU A 170 26.09 -4.36 -1.51
N GLN A 171 26.10 -4.86 -2.75
CA GLN A 171 24.93 -5.52 -3.34
C GLN A 171 24.51 -6.75 -2.51
N GLN A 172 25.45 -7.61 -2.14
CA GLN A 172 25.14 -8.78 -1.32
C GLN A 172 24.67 -8.37 0.08
N GLN A 173 25.31 -7.37 0.70
CA GLN A 173 24.86 -6.83 1.99
C GLN A 173 23.42 -6.27 1.90
N GLN A 174 23.11 -5.56 0.82
CA GLN A 174 21.76 -5.05 0.57
C GLN A 174 20.74 -6.20 0.43
N MET A 175 21.07 -7.25 -0.31
CA MET A 175 20.21 -8.45 -0.46
C MET A 175 20.00 -9.19 0.87
N GLU A 176 20.99 -9.15 1.75
CA GLU A 176 20.92 -9.72 3.11
C GLU A 176 20.18 -8.81 4.11
N GLY A 177 19.65 -7.66 3.67
CA GLY A 177 18.95 -6.69 4.51
C GLY A 177 19.87 -5.96 5.50
N LYS A 178 21.17 -5.94 5.24
CA LYS A 178 22.12 -5.20 6.05
C LYS A 178 22.10 -3.72 5.71
N ARG A 179 22.39 -2.87 6.70
CA ARG A 179 22.50 -1.42 6.50
C ARG A 179 23.66 -1.12 5.54
N ILE A 180 23.33 -0.47 4.44
CA ILE A 180 24.32 0.13 3.55
C ILE A 180 24.76 1.48 4.16
N PRO A 181 26.04 1.83 4.15
CA PRO A 181 26.54 3.09 4.70
C PRO A 181 25.86 4.33 4.11
N SER A 182 25.99 5.46 4.83
CA SER A 182 25.44 6.73 4.36
C SER A 182 26.11 7.20 3.07
N TYR A 183 25.41 8.04 2.32
CA TYR A 183 25.89 8.59 1.03
C TYR A 183 27.29 9.25 1.15
N GLU A 184 27.55 9.91 2.26
CA GLU A 184 28.81 10.62 2.54
C GLU A 184 30.01 9.68 2.73
N ALA A 185 29.75 8.42 3.09
CA ALA A 185 30.81 7.42 3.25
C ALA A 185 31.37 6.92 1.90
N PHE A 186 30.69 7.21 0.79
CA PHE A 186 31.16 6.85 -0.54
C PHE A 186 32.10 7.93 -1.10
N ASP A 187 33.07 7.50 -1.90
CA ASP A 187 33.89 8.42 -2.68
C ASP A 187 33.06 9.09 -3.80
N GLU A 188 33.60 10.17 -4.40
CA GLU A 188 32.92 10.95 -5.43
C GLU A 188 32.46 10.11 -6.62
N LYS A 189 33.27 9.14 -7.05
CA LYS A 189 32.96 8.26 -8.18
C LYS A 189 31.79 7.33 -7.87
N ASN A 190 31.76 6.76 -6.67
CA ASN A 190 30.68 5.88 -6.24
C ASN A 190 29.39 6.68 -5.96
N ARG A 191 29.47 7.91 -5.43
CA ARG A 191 28.32 8.81 -5.31
C ARG A 191 27.70 9.12 -6.67
N ALA A 192 28.54 9.46 -7.66
CA ALA A 192 28.06 9.71 -9.03
C ALA A 192 27.36 8.48 -9.65
N LEU A 193 27.78 7.26 -9.31
CA LEU A 193 27.08 6.04 -9.71
C LEU A 193 25.72 5.90 -9.03
N LEU A 194 25.65 6.13 -7.71
CA LEU A 194 24.40 6.09 -6.94
C LEU A 194 23.38 7.10 -7.49
N ASP A 195 23.82 8.30 -7.84
CA ASP A 195 22.94 9.36 -8.38
C ASP A 195 22.33 9.00 -9.73
N HIS A 196 22.97 8.12 -10.52
CA HIS A 196 22.52 7.74 -11.85
C HIS A 196 21.84 6.35 -11.91
N TRP A 197 21.91 5.57 -10.83
CA TRP A 197 21.28 4.27 -10.83
C TRP A 197 19.77 4.35 -10.68
N ALA A 198 19.09 3.46 -11.39
CA ALA A 198 17.64 3.40 -11.38
C ALA A 198 17.10 3.19 -9.96
N SER A 199 16.06 3.92 -9.64
CA SER A 199 15.25 3.78 -8.43
C SER A 199 13.77 3.71 -8.81
N TRP A 200 12.99 3.04 -8.01
CA TRP A 200 11.60 2.73 -8.28
C TRP A 200 10.70 3.43 -7.29
N ASP A 201 9.65 4.05 -7.79
CA ASP A 201 8.74 4.87 -6.97
C ASP A 201 7.48 4.13 -6.58
N SER A 202 6.94 3.35 -7.51
CA SER A 202 5.66 2.69 -7.30
C SER A 202 5.74 1.22 -7.64
N TYR A 203 4.98 0.41 -6.87
CA TYR A 203 4.88 -1.03 -7.01
C TYR A 203 3.44 -1.44 -6.81
N ARG A 204 2.97 -2.46 -7.53
CA ARG A 204 1.62 -2.98 -7.37
C ARG A 204 1.57 -4.48 -7.58
N LEU A 205 1.02 -5.17 -6.59
CA LEU A 205 0.54 -6.54 -6.67
C LEU A 205 -0.94 -6.50 -7.06
N SER A 206 -1.33 -7.14 -8.16
CA SER A 206 -2.72 -7.19 -8.62
C SER A 206 -3.15 -8.64 -8.87
N GLN A 207 -4.27 -9.05 -8.28
CA GLN A 207 -4.98 -10.30 -8.53
C GLN A 207 -6.32 -9.93 -9.18
N LEU A 208 -6.40 -10.02 -10.50
CA LEU A 208 -7.60 -9.59 -11.24
C LEU A 208 -8.50 -10.75 -11.63
N THR A 209 -8.00 -11.97 -11.53
CA THR A 209 -8.72 -13.23 -11.75
C THR A 209 -8.38 -14.21 -10.64
N ALA A 210 -9.14 -15.30 -10.51
CA ALA A 210 -8.96 -16.30 -9.46
C ALA A 210 -7.61 -17.04 -9.52
N ASP A 211 -6.90 -17.00 -10.64
CA ASP A 211 -5.74 -17.84 -10.92
C ASP A 211 -4.58 -17.11 -11.65
N ALA A 212 -4.57 -15.77 -11.61
CA ALA A 212 -3.46 -14.98 -12.15
C ALA A 212 -3.22 -13.71 -11.36
N PHE A 213 -2.00 -13.54 -10.84
CA PHE A 213 -1.53 -12.28 -10.27
C PHE A 213 -0.29 -11.77 -10.99
N SER A 214 -0.04 -10.46 -10.86
CA SER A 214 1.17 -9.82 -11.34
C SER A 214 1.72 -8.83 -10.32
N ILE A 215 3.06 -8.73 -10.25
CA ILE A 215 3.76 -7.66 -9.55
C ILE A 215 4.40 -6.77 -10.60
N ARG A 216 4.12 -5.47 -10.53
CA ARG A 216 4.61 -4.45 -11.47
C ARG A 216 5.23 -3.31 -10.71
N LYS A 217 6.17 -2.60 -11.34
CA LYS A 217 6.82 -1.39 -10.80
C LYS A 217 6.99 -0.31 -11.85
N ARG A 218 7.19 0.93 -11.41
CA ARG A 218 7.53 2.07 -12.27
C ARG A 218 8.43 3.07 -11.54
N ALA A 219 9.21 3.82 -12.31
CA ALA A 219 10.19 4.76 -11.75
C ALA A 219 9.55 6.08 -11.28
N ASN A 220 8.41 6.47 -11.84
CA ASN A 220 7.57 7.61 -11.46
C ASN A 220 6.20 7.49 -12.14
N ASP A 221 5.26 8.39 -11.81
CA ASP A 221 3.88 8.33 -12.29
C ASP A 221 3.73 8.51 -13.81
N ASN A 222 4.68 9.13 -14.48
CA ASN A 222 4.67 9.33 -15.93
C ASN A 222 5.27 8.15 -16.71
N ASN A 223 5.92 7.20 -16.03
CA ASN A 223 6.50 6.03 -16.67
C ASN A 223 5.49 4.87 -16.75
N PRO A 224 5.57 4.04 -17.81
CA PRO A 224 4.77 2.84 -17.90
C PRO A 224 5.13 1.85 -16.80
N TRP A 225 4.17 1.00 -16.44
CA TRP A 225 4.39 -0.12 -15.54
C TRP A 225 5.24 -1.20 -16.21
N ILE A 226 6.19 -1.73 -15.49
CA ILE A 226 7.07 -2.83 -15.90
C ILE A 226 6.71 -4.05 -15.06
N GLY A 227 6.43 -5.19 -15.71
CA GLY A 227 6.21 -6.47 -15.01
C GLY A 227 7.52 -6.99 -14.42
N THR A 228 7.46 -7.45 -13.17
CA THR A 228 8.62 -8.00 -12.46
C THR A 228 8.43 -9.47 -12.12
N PHE A 229 7.22 -9.84 -11.73
CA PHE A 229 6.87 -11.20 -11.36
C PHE A 229 5.39 -11.48 -11.66
N SER A 230 5.04 -12.74 -11.84
CA SER A 230 3.65 -13.19 -11.99
C SER A 230 3.51 -14.63 -11.51
N GLY A 231 2.30 -15.02 -11.18
CA GLY A 231 1.97 -16.36 -10.75
C GLY A 231 0.46 -16.59 -10.72
N THR A 232 0.02 -17.66 -10.10
CA THR A 232 -1.40 -18.03 -10.07
C THR A 232 -2.15 -17.33 -8.95
N ARG A 233 -1.77 -17.52 -7.70
CA ARG A 233 -2.50 -17.04 -6.52
C ARG A 233 -1.54 -16.44 -5.51
N SER A 234 -1.72 -15.18 -5.15
CA SER A 234 -0.94 -14.52 -4.10
C SER A 234 -1.68 -14.56 -2.77
N GLU A 235 -0.94 -14.61 -1.67
CA GLU A 235 -1.47 -14.53 -0.30
C GLU A 235 -1.96 -13.12 0.07
N GLY A 236 -1.65 -12.09 -0.76
CA GLY A 236 -2.16 -10.75 -0.55
C GLY A 236 -1.49 -9.96 0.57
N TYR A 237 -0.18 -10.12 0.74
CA TYR A 237 0.63 -9.35 1.67
C TYR A 237 1.57 -8.41 0.94
N ALA A 238 1.78 -7.22 1.53
CA ALA A 238 2.84 -6.29 1.12
C ALA A 238 3.51 -5.65 2.34
N PHE A 239 4.76 -5.26 2.16
CA PHE A 239 5.56 -4.53 3.14
C PHE A 239 6.22 -3.32 2.47
N ALA A 240 6.17 -2.18 3.15
CA ALA A 240 6.95 -0.98 2.82
C ALA A 240 7.70 -0.51 4.06
N GLY A 241 8.98 -0.17 3.91
CA GLY A 241 9.78 0.30 5.02
C GLY A 241 11.24 0.50 4.66
N ASP A 242 12.01 0.77 5.68
CA ASP A 242 13.46 0.84 5.63
C ASP A 242 14.07 -0.02 6.74
N ILE A 243 15.39 -0.04 6.85
CA ILE A 243 16.09 -0.83 7.85
C ILE A 243 15.85 -0.38 9.30
N THR A 244 15.14 0.73 9.54
CA THR A 244 14.75 1.18 10.90
C THR A 244 13.37 0.68 11.29
N GLY A 245 12.59 0.20 10.33
CA GLY A 245 11.24 -0.32 10.50
C GLY A 245 10.34 -0.03 9.32
N GLY A 246 9.13 -0.54 9.37
CA GLY A 246 8.15 -0.38 8.30
C GLY A 246 6.81 -0.98 8.69
N MET A 247 5.91 -1.02 7.73
CA MET A 247 4.56 -1.51 7.90
C MET A 247 4.26 -2.61 6.89
N GLY A 248 3.73 -3.73 7.38
CA GLY A 248 3.11 -4.76 6.56
C GLY A 248 1.59 -4.59 6.52
N LEU A 249 0.99 -4.95 5.41
CA LEU A 249 -0.45 -4.96 5.21
C LEU A 249 -0.85 -6.24 4.48
N GLU A 250 -1.93 -6.87 4.93
CA GLU A 250 -2.48 -8.08 4.34
C GLU A 250 -3.98 -7.90 4.05
N LEU A 251 -4.42 -8.31 2.88
CA LEU A 251 -5.83 -8.49 2.55
C LEU A 251 -6.18 -9.97 2.69
N HIS A 252 -7.01 -10.28 3.68
CA HIS A 252 -7.51 -11.64 3.88
C HIS A 252 -8.31 -12.12 2.66
N ASP A 253 -8.17 -13.40 2.29
CA ASP A 253 -8.80 -14.00 1.11
C ASP A 253 -8.51 -13.24 -0.20
N PHE A 254 -7.27 -12.76 -0.38
CA PHE A 254 -6.88 -11.87 -1.47
C PHE A 254 -7.20 -12.42 -2.87
N TRP A 255 -6.77 -13.64 -3.17
CA TRP A 255 -7.03 -14.25 -4.47
C TRP A 255 -8.48 -14.70 -4.62
N GLN A 256 -9.18 -15.03 -3.52
CA GLN A 256 -10.60 -15.40 -3.52
C GLN A 256 -11.49 -14.18 -3.76
N SER A 257 -11.05 -13.02 -3.28
CA SER A 257 -11.81 -11.75 -3.33
C SER A 257 -11.35 -10.85 -4.49
N TYR A 258 -10.88 -11.46 -5.60
CA TYR A 258 -10.53 -10.67 -6.80
C TYR A 258 -11.77 -9.88 -7.31
N PRO A 259 -11.57 -8.73 -7.97
CA PRO A 259 -10.30 -8.08 -8.32
C PRO A 259 -9.74 -7.23 -7.17
N SER A 260 -8.60 -7.64 -6.63
CA SER A 260 -7.94 -6.96 -5.52
C SER A 260 -6.50 -6.56 -5.88
N SER A 261 -5.96 -5.54 -5.22
CA SER A 261 -4.55 -5.19 -5.36
C SER A 261 -3.98 -4.54 -4.10
N ILE A 262 -2.65 -4.59 -3.96
CA ILE A 262 -1.94 -3.83 -2.95
C ILE A 262 -0.88 -2.99 -3.67
N GLU A 263 -0.88 -1.70 -3.36
CA GLU A 263 -0.01 -0.72 -4.01
C GLU A 263 0.90 -0.04 -3.00
N ILE A 264 2.16 0.13 -3.38
CA ILE A 264 3.11 1.00 -2.71
C ILE A 264 3.44 2.10 -3.69
N SER A 265 3.21 3.37 -3.34
CA SER A 265 3.59 4.53 -4.15
C SER A 265 4.42 5.51 -3.33
N ASP A 266 5.04 6.48 -3.98
CA ASP A 266 5.86 7.50 -3.34
C ASP A 266 7.06 6.91 -2.55
N ALA A 267 7.54 5.70 -2.90
CA ALA A 267 8.61 5.01 -2.17
C ALA A 267 9.95 5.78 -2.16
N LYS A 268 10.14 6.69 -3.11
CA LYS A 268 11.31 7.57 -3.16
C LYS A 268 11.19 8.80 -2.26
N THR A 269 10.00 9.13 -1.79
CA THR A 269 9.78 10.29 -0.91
C THR A 269 9.99 9.93 0.57
N PRO A 270 10.04 10.89 1.49
CA PRO A 270 10.14 10.62 2.93
C PRO A 270 8.94 9.86 3.52
N VAL A 271 7.83 9.79 2.80
CA VAL A 271 6.60 9.11 3.22
C VAL A 271 6.04 8.34 2.02
N ALA A 272 6.14 7.02 2.05
CA ALA A 272 5.49 6.16 1.07
C ALA A 272 4.01 5.98 1.40
N ALA A 273 3.19 5.68 0.39
CA ALA A 273 1.81 5.26 0.59
C ALA A 273 1.69 3.75 0.39
N LEU A 274 1.12 3.06 1.36
CA LEU A 274 0.76 1.65 1.28
C LEU A 274 -0.76 1.55 1.23
N THR A 275 -1.30 1.08 0.11
CA THR A 275 -2.75 1.03 -0.15
C THR A 275 -3.22 -0.39 -0.42
N ALA A 276 -4.18 -0.85 0.37
CA ALA A 276 -4.93 -2.07 0.09
C ALA A 276 -6.20 -1.70 -0.70
N TRP A 277 -6.27 -2.13 -1.94
CA TRP A 277 -7.43 -1.98 -2.80
C TRP A 277 -8.29 -3.22 -2.72
N ILE A 278 -9.43 -3.14 -2.02
CA ILE A 278 -10.44 -4.21 -1.97
C ILE A 278 -11.23 -4.29 -3.28
N TRP A 279 -11.24 -3.21 -4.07
CA TRP A 279 -11.58 -3.20 -5.48
C TRP A 279 -10.43 -2.52 -6.23
N SER A 280 -9.77 -3.27 -7.10
CA SER A 280 -8.55 -2.83 -7.78
C SER A 280 -8.81 -1.73 -8.81
N PRO A 281 -8.01 -0.64 -8.85
CA PRO A 281 -8.08 0.36 -9.92
C PRO A 281 -7.68 -0.18 -11.31
N ASP A 282 -7.08 -1.37 -11.37
CA ASP A 282 -6.74 -2.06 -12.62
C ASP A 282 -7.90 -2.86 -13.20
N ALA A 283 -8.98 -3.06 -12.42
CA ALA A 283 -10.17 -3.77 -12.85
C ALA A 283 -11.16 -2.83 -13.56
N GLU A 284 -12.15 -3.42 -14.18
CA GLU A 284 -13.33 -2.68 -14.60
C GLU A 284 -14.08 -2.11 -13.40
N PRO A 285 -14.82 -1.00 -13.55
CA PRO A 285 -15.63 -0.45 -12.47
C PRO A 285 -16.67 -1.47 -11.98
N MET A 286 -16.94 -1.43 -10.67
CA MET A 286 -17.99 -2.25 -10.09
C MET A 286 -19.36 -1.78 -10.65
N ASP A 287 -20.01 -2.67 -11.37
CA ASP A 287 -21.33 -2.46 -11.97
C ASP A 287 -22.38 -3.23 -11.18
N LEU A 288 -23.23 -2.52 -10.43
CA LEU A 288 -24.24 -3.13 -9.57
C LEU A 288 -25.63 -3.23 -10.23
N ARG A 289 -25.78 -2.80 -11.50
CA ARG A 289 -27.07 -2.83 -12.20
C ARG A 289 -27.66 -4.23 -12.38
N HIS A 290 -26.82 -5.25 -12.34
CA HIS A 290 -27.27 -6.65 -12.50
C HIS A 290 -27.87 -7.26 -11.21
N TYR A 291 -27.72 -6.60 -10.08
CA TYR A 291 -28.19 -7.12 -8.78
C TYR A 291 -29.62 -6.67 -8.43
N ASP A 292 -30.22 -5.72 -9.16
CA ASP A 292 -31.57 -5.23 -8.90
C ASP A 292 -32.70 -6.05 -9.58
N ASN A 293 -32.35 -7.14 -10.27
CA ASN A 293 -33.31 -7.98 -10.97
C ASN A 293 -33.54 -9.34 -10.25
N VAL A 294 -33.35 -9.40 -8.95
CA VAL A 294 -33.64 -10.60 -8.15
C VAL A 294 -34.79 -10.37 -7.19
#